data_abecbec047f92c17e5a7cdd7bd00f06c
#
_entry.id   abecbec047f92c17e5a7cdd7bd00f06c
#
_cell.length_a   1.000
_cell.length_b   1.000
_cell.length_c   1.000
_cell.angle_alpha   90.00
_cell.angle_beta   90.00
_cell.angle_gamma   90.00
#
_symmetry.space_group_name_H-M   'P 1'
#
loop_
_entity.id
_entity.type
_entity.pdbx_description
1 polymer ?
#
loop_
_entity_poly.entity_id
_entity_poly.type
_entity_poly.pdbx_seq_one_letter_code
_entity_poly.pdbx_strand_id
1 'polypeptide(L)'
;MSDKVYTKQEQVPATAEITEVAPNILRTQLPIDMPGLGHVNMYVLEDSRGVAVVDPGLPGKATWRAINNRLAEIGVPLRRVHSIIVTHSHPDHFGGAGRLRAETGADIITHESFRMFFDPTEPDDVDVEIVAATPRVPFGDTPWGGPGHSLPWRRKMYYKGSSRFPTLFRAPKPTIRLAEGEHISLAGREWMAIHTPGHTEDHLCLFDPEAGVMLCGDHVLPTITPHISGMTKNVDPLKGFFDSLDKVGAFGSQVKISLP
;
A
#
# COMPACT_ATOMS: atom_id res chain seq x y z
N MET A 1 16.57 36.00 11.95
CA MET A 1 16.40 35.00 10.88
C MET A 1 15.18 34.17 11.27
N SER A 2 14.06 34.27 10.54
CA SER A 2 12.88 33.47 10.85
C SER A 2 13.19 32.05 10.42
N ASP A 3 13.23 31.12 11.36
CA ASP A 3 13.28 29.68 11.06
C ASP A 3 12.03 29.35 10.22
N LYS A 4 12.22 29.19 8.92
CA LYS A 4 11.20 28.60 8.07
C LYS A 4 11.06 27.16 8.54
N VAL A 5 10.01 26.89 9.32
CA VAL A 5 9.60 25.53 9.64
C VAL A 5 9.25 24.85 8.32
N TYR A 6 10.13 24.00 7.83
CA TYR A 6 9.89 23.23 6.61
C TYR A 6 8.91 22.11 6.97
N THR A 7 7.66 22.26 6.55
CA THR A 7 6.68 21.20 6.70
C THR A 7 6.96 20.13 5.65
N LYS A 8 7.24 18.93 6.08
CA LYS A 8 7.47 17.79 5.18
C LYS A 8 6.16 17.42 4.47
N GLN A 9 6.25 17.05 3.21
CA GLN A 9 5.09 16.79 2.36
C GLN A 9 4.15 15.74 2.97
N GLU A 10 4.69 14.66 3.50
CA GLU A 10 3.93 13.57 4.12
C GLU A 10 3.17 13.99 5.39
N GLN A 11 3.51 15.13 6.00
CA GLN A 11 2.86 15.66 7.20
C GLN A 11 1.72 16.65 6.88
N VAL A 12 1.60 17.04 5.62
CA VAL A 12 0.52 17.95 5.19
C VAL A 12 -0.81 17.18 5.23
N PRO A 13 -1.88 17.77 5.82
CA PRO A 13 -3.20 17.15 5.80
C PRO A 13 -3.68 16.87 4.37
N ALA A 14 -4.48 15.80 4.21
CA ALA A 14 -5.09 15.47 2.94
C ALA A 14 -5.90 16.62 2.36
N THR A 15 -5.66 16.93 1.09
CA THR A 15 -6.48 17.87 0.33
C THR A 15 -7.56 17.11 -0.46
N ALA A 16 -8.59 17.84 -0.91
CA ALA A 16 -9.60 17.31 -1.81
C ALA A 16 -9.16 17.32 -3.28
N GLU A 17 -8.04 17.92 -3.57
CA GLU A 17 -7.53 18.08 -4.93
C GLU A 17 -7.37 16.75 -5.67
N ILE A 18 -7.79 16.74 -6.92
CA ILE A 18 -7.59 15.63 -7.86
C ILE A 18 -6.73 16.18 -9.00
N THR A 19 -5.58 15.59 -9.21
CA THR A 19 -4.61 16.03 -10.21
C THR A 19 -4.35 14.91 -11.20
N GLU A 20 -4.49 15.15 -12.50
CA GLU A 20 -4.01 14.23 -13.51
C GLU A 20 -2.48 14.30 -13.56
N VAL A 21 -1.81 13.21 -13.16
CA VAL A 21 -0.35 13.11 -13.06
C VAL A 21 0.30 12.45 -14.26
N ALA A 22 -0.47 11.69 -15.01
CA ALA A 22 -0.15 11.13 -16.31
C ALA A 22 -1.47 10.89 -17.06
N PRO A 23 -1.49 10.73 -18.40
CA PRO A 23 -2.73 10.50 -19.14
C PRO A 23 -3.56 9.37 -18.53
N ASN A 24 -4.81 9.64 -18.14
CA ASN A 24 -5.75 8.73 -17.49
C ASN A 24 -5.28 8.20 -16.11
N ILE A 25 -4.34 8.88 -15.45
CA ILE A 25 -3.92 8.58 -14.09
C ILE A 25 -4.15 9.81 -13.23
N LEU A 26 -5.11 9.71 -12.33
CA LEU A 26 -5.45 10.76 -11.38
C LEU A 26 -4.86 10.45 -10.02
N ARG A 27 -4.25 11.43 -9.38
CA ARG A 27 -3.81 11.37 -7.99
C ARG A 27 -4.80 12.14 -7.12
N THR A 28 -5.15 11.57 -5.99
CA THR A 28 -5.85 12.24 -4.90
C THR A 28 -5.32 11.80 -3.55
N GLN A 29 -5.66 12.52 -2.49
CA GLN A 29 -5.17 12.26 -1.15
C GLN A 29 -6.29 11.76 -0.25
N LEU A 30 -5.98 10.73 0.53
CA LEU A 30 -6.87 10.19 1.56
C LEU A 30 -6.36 10.56 2.96
N PRO A 31 -7.24 10.89 3.91
CA PRO A 31 -6.82 11.29 5.25
C PRO A 31 -6.24 10.12 6.04
N ILE A 32 -5.14 10.38 6.71
CA ILE A 32 -4.52 9.50 7.68
C ILE A 32 -4.59 10.15 9.07
N ASP A 33 -4.97 9.37 10.07
CA ASP A 33 -4.88 9.74 11.49
C ASP A 33 -3.78 8.91 12.16
N MET A 34 -2.54 9.22 11.77
CA MET A 34 -1.34 8.59 12.31
C MET A 34 -0.29 9.65 12.64
N PRO A 35 0.44 9.52 13.76
CA PRO A 35 1.50 10.47 14.11
C PRO A 35 2.56 10.54 13.01
N GLY A 36 2.82 11.76 12.51
CA GLY A 36 3.85 12.03 11.50
C GLY A 36 3.41 11.86 10.05
N LEU A 37 2.17 11.39 9.79
CA LEU A 37 1.59 11.28 8.45
C LEU A 37 0.26 12.03 8.38
N GLY A 38 0.08 12.87 7.38
CA GLY A 38 -1.14 13.67 7.17
C GLY A 38 -2.05 13.09 6.09
N HIS A 39 -1.49 12.37 5.12
CA HIS A 39 -2.24 11.77 4.02
C HIS A 39 -1.49 10.59 3.40
N VAL A 40 -2.24 9.78 2.66
CA VAL A 40 -1.72 8.80 1.70
C VAL A 40 -2.24 9.15 0.31
N ASN A 41 -1.43 8.92 -0.71
CA ASN A 41 -1.86 9.07 -2.09
C ASN A 41 -2.71 7.86 -2.50
N MET A 42 -3.84 8.14 -3.14
CA MET A 42 -4.63 7.17 -3.87
C MET A 42 -4.58 7.52 -5.34
N TYR A 43 -4.29 6.55 -6.20
CA TYR A 43 -4.37 6.78 -7.63
C TYR A 43 -5.62 6.13 -8.23
N VAL A 44 -6.17 6.79 -9.25
CA VAL A 44 -7.30 6.30 -10.02
C VAL A 44 -6.85 6.20 -11.48
N LEU A 45 -6.85 4.99 -12.00
CA LEU A 45 -6.46 4.68 -13.37
C LEU A 45 -7.72 4.46 -14.19
N GLU A 46 -7.97 5.34 -15.16
CA GLU A 46 -9.21 5.36 -15.94
C GLU A 46 -9.08 4.52 -17.21
N ASP A 47 -10.12 3.75 -17.53
CA ASP A 47 -10.29 3.07 -18.82
C ASP A 47 -11.77 3.03 -19.26
N SER A 48 -12.03 2.44 -20.43
CA SER A 48 -13.39 2.35 -20.98
C SER A 48 -14.37 1.55 -20.11
N ARG A 49 -13.88 0.64 -19.25
CA ARG A 49 -14.69 -0.17 -18.33
C ARG A 49 -15.04 0.62 -17.07
N GLY A 50 -14.19 1.55 -16.66
CA GLY A 50 -14.32 2.30 -15.43
C GLY A 50 -12.97 2.69 -14.89
N VAL A 51 -12.66 2.28 -13.66
CA VAL A 51 -11.39 2.61 -13.01
C VAL A 51 -10.78 1.45 -12.24
N ALA A 52 -9.46 1.43 -12.21
CA ALA A 52 -8.70 0.75 -11.17
C ALA A 52 -8.28 1.77 -10.09
N VAL A 53 -8.33 1.37 -8.83
CA VAL A 53 -7.92 2.20 -7.68
C VAL A 53 -6.65 1.61 -7.08
N VAL A 54 -5.65 2.45 -6.83
CA VAL A 54 -4.40 2.05 -6.19
C VAL A 54 -4.38 2.60 -4.77
N ASP A 55 -4.06 1.76 -3.81
CA ASP A 55 -3.89 2.09 -2.39
C ASP A 55 -5.06 2.87 -1.77
N PRO A 56 -6.18 2.20 -1.50
CA PRO A 56 -7.41 2.83 -1.03
C PRO A 56 -7.41 3.23 0.46
N GLY A 57 -6.25 3.53 1.03
CA GLY A 57 -6.11 4.17 2.32
C GLY A 57 -6.43 3.30 3.54
N LEU A 58 -6.47 3.94 4.71
CA LEU A 58 -6.80 3.31 6.00
C LEU A 58 -8.23 2.76 6.04
N PRO A 59 -8.48 1.71 6.84
CA PRO A 59 -9.85 1.30 7.11
C PRO A 59 -10.58 2.37 7.93
N GLY A 60 -11.87 2.58 7.67
CA GLY A 60 -12.69 3.45 8.49
C GLY A 60 -13.64 4.35 7.72
N LYS A 61 -14.45 5.10 8.49
CA LYS A 61 -15.51 5.94 7.92
C LYS A 61 -14.98 7.17 7.19
N ALA A 62 -13.88 7.75 7.67
CA ALA A 62 -13.29 8.97 7.09
C ALA A 62 -12.75 8.68 5.69
N THR A 63 -11.90 7.68 5.57
CA THR A 63 -11.33 7.22 4.29
C THR A 63 -12.42 6.78 3.31
N TRP A 64 -13.41 6.00 3.79
CA TRP A 64 -14.52 5.57 2.95
C TRP A 64 -15.30 6.74 2.37
N ARG A 65 -15.56 7.77 3.18
CA ARG A 65 -16.22 8.99 2.72
C ARG A 65 -15.35 9.73 1.70
N ALA A 66 -14.05 9.82 1.95
CA ALA A 66 -13.12 10.46 1.03
C ALA A 66 -13.10 9.75 -0.31
N ILE A 67 -12.94 8.42 -0.36
CA ILE A 67 -12.97 7.62 -1.60
C ILE A 67 -14.25 7.91 -2.40
N ASN A 68 -15.43 7.82 -1.76
CA ASN A 68 -16.71 8.05 -2.44
C ASN A 68 -16.79 9.48 -3.00
N ASN A 69 -16.37 10.48 -2.24
CA ASN A 69 -16.38 11.87 -2.70
C ASN A 69 -15.43 12.08 -3.90
N ARG A 70 -14.20 11.50 -3.86
CA ARG A 70 -13.23 11.62 -4.94
C ARG A 70 -13.75 10.96 -6.23
N LEU A 71 -14.30 9.74 -6.12
CA LEU A 71 -14.88 9.05 -7.28
C LEU A 71 -16.09 9.82 -7.85
N ALA A 72 -16.95 10.37 -6.99
CA ALA A 72 -18.09 11.17 -7.42
C ALA A 72 -17.65 12.47 -8.13
N GLU A 73 -16.59 13.12 -7.65
CA GLU A 73 -16.05 14.36 -8.23
C GLU A 73 -15.53 14.17 -9.65
N ILE A 74 -14.93 13.01 -9.94
CA ILE A 74 -14.51 12.65 -11.31
C ILE A 74 -15.63 11.98 -12.14
N GLY A 75 -16.87 11.96 -11.60
CA GLY A 75 -18.01 11.37 -12.31
C GLY A 75 -18.02 9.84 -12.40
N VAL A 76 -17.22 9.15 -11.58
CA VAL A 76 -17.13 7.69 -11.59
C VAL A 76 -18.04 7.11 -10.49
N PRO A 77 -19.15 6.46 -10.84
CA PRO A 77 -19.95 5.75 -9.86
C PRO A 77 -19.18 4.55 -9.30
N LEU A 78 -19.35 4.28 -8.01
CA LEU A 78 -18.61 3.25 -7.27
C LEU A 78 -18.62 1.87 -7.97
N ARG A 79 -19.76 1.49 -8.57
CA ARG A 79 -19.91 0.22 -9.32
C ARG A 79 -19.00 0.09 -10.55
N ARG A 80 -18.34 1.18 -10.98
CA ARG A 80 -17.38 1.17 -12.09
C ARG A 80 -15.93 0.99 -11.64
N VAL A 81 -15.70 0.83 -10.34
CA VAL A 81 -14.40 0.35 -9.85
C VAL A 81 -14.33 -1.16 -10.13
N HIS A 82 -13.44 -1.55 -11.03
CA HIS A 82 -13.28 -2.95 -11.46
C HIS A 82 -12.05 -3.63 -10.88
N SER A 83 -11.04 -2.87 -10.45
CA SER A 83 -9.79 -3.39 -9.88
C SER A 83 -9.30 -2.52 -8.75
N ILE A 84 -8.65 -3.14 -7.79
CA ILE A 84 -8.05 -2.51 -6.62
C ILE A 84 -6.63 -3.04 -6.53
N ILE A 85 -5.65 -2.18 -6.72
CA ILE A 85 -4.24 -2.52 -6.57
C ILE A 85 -3.83 -2.15 -5.16
N VAL A 86 -3.15 -3.06 -4.48
CA VAL A 86 -2.54 -2.80 -3.18
C VAL A 86 -1.05 -3.04 -3.32
N THR A 87 -0.27 -1.98 -3.15
CA THR A 87 1.18 -2.04 -3.34
C THR A 87 1.87 -2.85 -2.25
N HIS A 88 1.36 -2.82 -1.01
CA HIS A 88 1.94 -3.57 0.09
C HIS A 88 0.99 -3.70 1.31
N SER A 89 1.41 -4.48 2.30
CA SER A 89 0.57 -4.90 3.44
C SER A 89 0.51 -3.90 4.60
N HIS A 90 0.74 -2.61 4.39
CA HIS A 90 0.46 -1.61 5.42
C HIS A 90 -1.01 -1.17 5.40
N PRO A 91 -1.62 -0.96 6.58
CA PRO A 91 -3.05 -0.65 6.69
C PRO A 91 -3.50 0.62 5.98
N ASP A 92 -2.63 1.60 5.84
CA ASP A 92 -2.89 2.87 5.15
C ASP A 92 -2.87 2.73 3.62
N HIS A 93 -2.46 1.60 3.09
CA HIS A 93 -2.54 1.24 1.67
C HIS A 93 -3.66 0.24 1.39
N PHE A 94 -3.77 -0.85 2.15
CA PHE A 94 -4.78 -1.87 1.88
C PHE A 94 -6.14 -1.64 2.56
N GLY A 95 -6.24 -0.75 3.55
CA GLY A 95 -7.35 -0.75 4.51
C GLY A 95 -8.75 -0.55 3.93
N GLY A 96 -8.86 0.17 2.81
CA GLY A 96 -10.12 0.36 2.08
C GLY A 96 -10.47 -0.78 1.11
N ALA A 97 -9.49 -1.62 0.72
CA ALA A 97 -9.63 -2.57 -0.38
C ALA A 97 -10.73 -3.61 -0.14
N GLY A 98 -10.77 -4.22 1.05
CA GLY A 98 -11.77 -5.23 1.35
C GLY A 98 -13.20 -4.70 1.31
N ARG A 99 -13.43 -3.45 1.71
CA ARG A 99 -14.72 -2.80 1.62
C ARG A 99 -15.08 -2.43 0.19
N LEU A 100 -14.14 -1.85 -0.56
CA LEU A 100 -14.34 -1.56 -1.98
C LEU A 100 -14.77 -2.81 -2.75
N ARG A 101 -14.04 -3.92 -2.59
CA ARG A 101 -14.42 -5.18 -3.20
C ARG A 101 -15.83 -5.63 -2.83
N ALA A 102 -16.19 -5.52 -1.55
CA ALA A 102 -17.52 -5.93 -1.10
C ALA A 102 -18.67 -5.12 -1.72
N GLU A 103 -18.44 -3.84 -2.01
CA GLU A 103 -19.43 -2.93 -2.59
C GLU A 103 -19.44 -2.94 -4.13
N THR A 104 -18.34 -3.35 -4.76
CA THR A 104 -18.17 -3.23 -6.22
C THR A 104 -18.00 -4.57 -6.94
N GLY A 105 -17.53 -5.60 -6.24
CA GLY A 105 -17.09 -6.85 -6.85
C GLY A 105 -15.71 -6.78 -7.50
N ALA A 106 -15.00 -5.65 -7.37
CA ALA A 106 -13.69 -5.42 -7.98
C ALA A 106 -12.66 -6.47 -7.58
N ASP A 107 -11.72 -6.79 -8.48
CA ASP A 107 -10.60 -7.65 -8.15
C ASP A 107 -9.60 -6.92 -7.25
N ILE A 108 -9.01 -7.66 -6.30
CA ILE A 108 -7.89 -7.18 -5.49
C ILE A 108 -6.60 -7.78 -6.05
N ILE A 109 -5.70 -6.92 -6.49
CA ILE A 109 -4.43 -7.24 -7.12
C ILE A 109 -3.31 -6.89 -6.16
N THR A 110 -2.43 -7.84 -5.89
CA THR A 110 -1.28 -7.68 -4.98
C THR A 110 -0.08 -8.46 -5.51
N HIS A 111 1.08 -8.31 -4.90
CA HIS A 111 2.16 -9.28 -5.08
C HIS A 111 1.78 -10.65 -4.52
N GLU A 112 2.34 -11.74 -5.04
CA GLU A 112 2.02 -13.10 -4.60
C GLU A 112 2.35 -13.35 -3.13
N SER A 113 3.38 -12.70 -2.58
CA SER A 113 3.78 -12.80 -1.18
C SER A 113 2.94 -11.95 -0.23
N PHE A 114 1.92 -11.22 -0.73
CA PHE A 114 1.08 -10.37 0.12
C PHE A 114 0.47 -11.16 1.27
N ARG A 115 0.74 -10.71 2.48
CA ARG A 115 0.21 -11.25 3.75
C ARG A 115 -0.07 -10.10 4.70
N MET A 116 -1.26 -10.07 5.25
CA MET A 116 -1.54 -9.16 6.36
C MET A 116 -0.86 -9.65 7.63
N PHE A 117 -0.34 -8.72 8.41
CA PHE A 117 0.25 -9.03 9.71
C PHE A 117 -0.74 -9.66 10.71
N PHE A 118 -2.04 -9.44 10.51
CA PHE A 118 -3.13 -10.03 11.26
C PHE A 118 -4.28 -10.39 10.30
N ASP A 119 -4.26 -11.59 9.75
CA ASP A 119 -5.47 -12.19 9.18
C ASP A 119 -6.01 -13.25 10.13
N PRO A 120 -7.10 -12.97 10.87
CA PRO A 120 -7.71 -13.96 11.75
C PRO A 120 -8.43 -15.08 10.98
N THR A 121 -8.46 -15.03 9.65
CA THR A 121 -9.18 -15.98 8.79
C THR A 121 -8.26 -16.86 7.96
N GLU A 122 -6.97 -16.56 7.88
CA GLU A 122 -6.00 -17.48 7.29
C GLU A 122 -5.62 -18.52 8.36
N PRO A 123 -5.75 -19.83 8.07
CA PRO A 123 -5.20 -20.84 8.95
C PRO A 123 -3.68 -20.65 9.06
N ASP A 124 -3.14 -20.92 10.24
CA ASP A 124 -1.69 -20.86 10.54
C ASP A 124 -0.85 -21.83 9.66
N ASP A 125 -1.45 -22.50 8.71
CA ASP A 125 -0.89 -23.61 7.93
C ASP A 125 -0.08 -23.19 6.70
N VAL A 126 0.03 -21.90 6.40
CA VAL A 126 0.86 -21.45 5.28
C VAL A 126 2.24 -21.10 5.81
N ASP A 127 3.21 -21.98 5.54
CA ASP A 127 4.65 -21.82 5.78
C ASP A 127 5.20 -22.14 7.17
N VAL A 128 4.78 -23.28 7.75
CA VAL A 128 5.44 -23.86 8.95
C VAL A 128 6.95 -24.07 8.72
N GLU A 129 7.40 -24.36 7.50
CA GLU A 129 8.83 -24.57 7.20
C GLU A 129 9.63 -23.26 7.16
N ILE A 130 9.07 -22.16 6.63
CA ILE A 130 9.73 -20.84 6.60
C ILE A 130 9.72 -20.20 7.99
N VAL A 131 8.63 -20.38 8.76
CA VAL A 131 8.50 -19.90 10.15
C VAL A 131 9.47 -20.60 11.09
N ALA A 132 9.80 -21.87 10.85
CA ALA A 132 10.72 -22.64 11.69
C ALA A 132 12.20 -22.25 11.47
N ALA A 133 12.55 -21.72 10.29
CA ALA A 133 13.94 -21.37 9.96
C ALA A 133 14.32 -19.95 10.36
N THR A 134 13.37 -19.06 10.67
CA THR A 134 13.66 -17.68 11.06
C THR A 134 13.55 -17.54 12.58
N PRO A 135 14.61 -17.11 13.28
CA PRO A 135 14.51 -16.83 14.70
C PRO A 135 13.40 -15.80 14.91
N ARG A 136 12.32 -16.18 15.61
CA ARG A 136 11.36 -15.19 16.10
C ARG A 136 12.15 -14.23 16.97
N VAL A 137 12.34 -13.00 16.50
CA VAL A 137 12.69 -11.93 17.42
C VAL A 137 11.45 -11.81 18.33
N PRO A 138 11.52 -12.23 19.60
CA PRO A 138 10.36 -12.10 20.47
C PRO A 138 10.00 -10.62 20.49
N PHE A 139 8.72 -10.30 20.73
CA PHE A 139 8.29 -8.96 21.13
C PHE A 139 8.90 -8.66 22.52
N GLY A 140 10.20 -8.60 22.59
CA GLY A 140 11.05 -8.41 23.73
C GLY A 140 12.03 -7.29 23.46
N ASP A 141 12.97 -7.11 24.35
CA ASP A 141 13.95 -6.04 24.28
C ASP A 141 14.67 -6.01 22.94
N THR A 142 14.84 -4.80 22.38
CA THR A 142 15.60 -4.62 21.14
C THR A 142 17.05 -5.07 21.33
N PRO A 143 17.76 -5.53 20.26
CA PRO A 143 19.18 -5.92 20.36
C PRO A 143 20.09 -4.85 20.95
N TRP A 144 19.66 -3.60 20.97
CA TRP A 144 20.34 -2.44 21.55
C TRP A 144 19.79 -2.01 22.92
N GLY A 145 18.97 -2.85 23.58
CA GLY A 145 18.61 -2.69 24.98
C GLY A 145 17.43 -1.76 25.28
N GLY A 146 16.54 -1.53 24.33
CA GLY A 146 15.27 -0.80 24.56
C GLY A 146 14.09 -1.74 24.77
N PRO A 147 13.01 -1.30 25.48
CA PRO A 147 11.81 -2.10 25.62
C PRO A 147 11.16 -2.35 24.24
N GLY A 148 10.81 -3.58 23.96
CA GLY A 148 10.15 -3.98 22.74
C GLY A 148 8.83 -3.22 22.52
N HIS A 149 8.53 -2.86 21.28
CA HIS A 149 7.30 -2.19 20.92
C HIS A 149 6.12 -3.14 21.03
N SER A 150 5.39 -3.09 22.13
CA SER A 150 4.11 -3.76 22.26
C SER A 150 3.00 -2.80 21.80
N LEU A 151 2.15 -3.25 20.89
CA LEU A 151 0.92 -2.52 20.58
C LEU A 151 0.12 -2.30 21.87
N PRO A 152 -0.29 -1.06 22.19
CA PRO A 152 -1.12 -0.79 23.35
C PRO A 152 -2.33 -1.72 23.37
N TRP A 153 -2.69 -2.26 24.54
CA TRP A 153 -3.79 -3.22 24.68
C TRP A 153 -5.11 -2.73 24.07
N ARG A 154 -5.36 -1.40 24.10
CA ARG A 154 -6.51 -0.77 23.44
C ARG A 154 -6.48 -0.95 21.92
N ARG A 155 -5.32 -0.88 21.26
CA ARG A 155 -5.18 -1.18 19.83
C ARG A 155 -5.36 -2.67 19.56
N LYS A 156 -4.81 -3.56 20.40
CA LYS A 156 -5.07 -5.01 20.29
C LYS A 156 -6.57 -5.32 20.40
N MET A 157 -7.27 -4.69 21.35
CA MET A 157 -8.72 -4.81 21.51
C MET A 157 -9.49 -4.22 20.32
N TYR A 158 -9.05 -3.10 19.78
CA TYR A 158 -9.66 -2.49 18.60
C TYR A 158 -9.53 -3.41 17.36
N TYR A 159 -8.38 -3.96 17.08
CA TYR A 159 -8.20 -4.91 15.97
C TYR A 159 -8.97 -6.21 16.19
N LYS A 160 -8.99 -6.73 17.42
CA LYS A 160 -9.76 -7.92 17.78
C LYS A 160 -11.29 -7.68 17.75
N GLY A 161 -11.72 -6.46 18.03
CA GLY A 161 -13.14 -6.04 17.95
C GLY A 161 -13.57 -5.68 16.54
N SER A 162 -12.69 -5.07 15.74
CA SER A 162 -13.01 -4.65 14.36
C SER A 162 -13.19 -5.84 13.42
N SER A 163 -12.52 -6.97 13.68
CA SER A 163 -12.75 -8.21 12.93
C SER A 163 -14.17 -8.78 13.12
N ARG A 164 -14.85 -8.41 14.22
CA ARG A 164 -16.28 -8.76 14.48
C ARG A 164 -17.29 -7.84 13.81
N PHE A 165 -16.85 -6.68 13.31
CA PHE A 165 -17.70 -5.69 12.65
C PHE A 165 -17.24 -5.46 11.21
N PRO A 166 -17.74 -6.24 10.23
CA PRO A 166 -17.31 -6.16 8.82
C PRO A 166 -17.48 -4.79 8.18
N THR A 167 -18.29 -3.91 8.80
CA THR A 167 -18.48 -2.51 8.36
C THR A 167 -17.33 -1.58 8.72
N LEU A 168 -16.46 -1.97 9.67
CA LEU A 168 -15.32 -1.18 10.12
C LEU A 168 -14.01 -1.62 9.44
N PHE A 169 -13.84 -2.92 9.28
CA PHE A 169 -12.69 -3.49 8.59
C PHE A 169 -13.10 -4.80 7.91
N ARG A 170 -12.79 -4.92 6.63
CA ARG A 170 -12.82 -6.17 5.87
C ARG A 170 -11.41 -6.45 5.39
N ALA A 171 -10.92 -7.63 5.71
CA ALA A 171 -9.63 -8.09 5.21
C ALA A 171 -9.62 -8.09 3.67
N PRO A 172 -8.61 -7.50 3.03
CA PRO A 172 -8.45 -7.59 1.60
C PRO A 172 -8.02 -9.02 1.25
N LYS A 173 -8.92 -9.78 0.63
CA LYS A 173 -8.57 -11.10 0.08
C LYS A 173 -8.16 -10.92 -1.37
N PRO A 174 -6.85 -11.04 -1.71
CA PRO A 174 -6.40 -10.93 -3.08
C PRO A 174 -7.07 -11.96 -3.98
N THR A 175 -7.49 -11.51 -5.16
CA THR A 175 -8.06 -12.38 -6.20
C THR A 175 -7.09 -12.61 -7.34
N ILE A 176 -6.16 -11.67 -7.52
CA ILE A 176 -5.07 -11.75 -8.48
C ILE A 176 -3.77 -11.52 -7.71
N ARG A 177 -2.83 -12.43 -7.85
CA ARG A 177 -1.50 -12.34 -7.26
C ARG A 177 -0.48 -12.32 -8.37
N LEU A 178 0.35 -11.29 -8.39
CA LEU A 178 1.38 -11.08 -9.41
C LEU A 178 2.74 -11.56 -8.88
N ALA A 179 3.41 -12.35 -9.68
CA ALA A 179 4.81 -12.68 -9.46
C ALA A 179 5.74 -11.62 -10.07
N GLU A 180 7.03 -11.67 -9.71
CA GLU A 180 8.07 -10.83 -10.32
C GLU A 180 8.05 -10.93 -11.84
N GLY A 181 8.01 -9.80 -12.52
CA GLY A 181 8.05 -9.70 -13.98
C GLY A 181 6.73 -10.04 -14.69
N GLU A 182 5.68 -10.43 -13.97
CA GLU A 182 4.37 -10.62 -14.60
C GLU A 182 3.78 -9.30 -15.09
N HIS A 183 2.97 -9.40 -16.15
CA HIS A 183 2.31 -8.26 -16.76
C HIS A 183 0.82 -8.29 -16.48
N ILE A 184 0.25 -7.10 -16.29
CA ILE A 184 -1.19 -6.91 -16.13
C ILE A 184 -1.68 -5.70 -16.94
N SER A 185 -2.78 -5.90 -17.68
CA SER A 185 -3.40 -4.83 -18.46
C SER A 185 -4.42 -4.06 -17.64
N LEU A 186 -4.14 -2.80 -17.32
CA LEU A 186 -5.02 -1.91 -16.56
C LEU A 186 -4.98 -0.50 -17.16
N ALA A 187 -6.12 0.16 -17.23
CA ALA A 187 -6.24 1.53 -17.73
C ALA A 187 -5.67 1.72 -19.15
N GLY A 188 -5.86 0.72 -20.01
CA GLY A 188 -5.32 0.74 -21.38
C GLY A 188 -3.79 0.67 -21.46
N ARG A 189 -3.11 0.23 -20.41
CA ARG A 189 -1.66 0.12 -20.28
C ARG A 189 -1.27 -1.29 -19.88
N GLU A 190 -0.05 -1.69 -20.26
CA GLU A 190 0.59 -2.89 -19.78
C GLU A 190 1.55 -2.54 -18.64
N TRP A 191 1.27 -3.07 -17.47
CA TRP A 191 2.07 -2.86 -16.27
C TRP A 191 2.88 -4.10 -15.97
N MET A 192 4.18 -3.95 -15.81
CA MET A 192 5.08 -5.00 -15.35
C MET A 192 5.19 -4.93 -13.82
N ALA A 193 4.99 -6.06 -13.17
CA ALA A 193 5.15 -6.22 -11.74
C ALA A 193 6.63 -6.30 -11.36
N ILE A 194 7.05 -5.47 -10.42
CA ILE A 194 8.41 -5.45 -9.87
C ILE A 194 8.30 -5.66 -8.36
N HIS A 195 8.74 -6.82 -7.87
CA HIS A 195 8.81 -7.11 -6.45
C HIS A 195 9.96 -6.34 -5.81
N THR A 196 9.66 -5.50 -4.83
CA THR A 196 10.60 -4.60 -4.15
C THR A 196 10.59 -4.77 -2.64
N PRO A 197 11.00 -5.96 -2.12
CA PRO A 197 11.00 -6.23 -0.69
C PRO A 197 11.96 -5.32 0.06
N GLY A 198 11.64 -5.03 1.32
CA GLY A 198 12.46 -4.21 2.21
C GLY A 198 11.61 -3.36 3.15
N HIS A 199 10.82 -2.42 2.62
CA HIS A 199 9.82 -1.69 3.41
C HIS A 199 8.77 -2.65 3.99
N THR A 200 8.22 -3.50 3.14
CA THR A 200 7.52 -4.74 3.49
C THR A 200 8.05 -5.90 2.64
N GLU A 201 7.74 -7.14 3.01
CA GLU A 201 8.18 -8.32 2.25
C GLU A 201 7.43 -8.48 0.93
N ASP A 202 6.25 -7.93 0.83
CA ASP A 202 5.29 -8.07 -0.26
C ASP A 202 5.18 -6.82 -1.13
N HIS A 203 6.10 -5.87 -0.97
CA HIS A 203 6.04 -4.60 -1.67
C HIS A 203 6.13 -4.79 -3.20
N LEU A 204 5.21 -4.15 -3.91
CA LEU A 204 5.03 -4.22 -5.35
C LEU A 204 5.11 -2.83 -5.97
N CYS A 205 6.03 -2.64 -6.90
CA CYS A 205 5.97 -1.55 -7.86
C CYS A 205 5.34 -2.05 -9.18
N LEU A 206 4.64 -1.17 -9.89
CA LEU A 206 4.13 -1.45 -11.22
C LEU A 206 4.74 -0.46 -12.21
N PHE A 207 5.35 -0.95 -13.27
CA PHE A 207 6.01 -0.14 -14.29
C PHE A 207 5.35 -0.29 -15.65
N ASP A 208 4.97 0.86 -16.24
CA ASP A 208 4.54 0.98 -17.63
C ASP A 208 5.74 1.46 -18.46
N PRO A 209 6.39 0.57 -19.22
CA PRO A 209 7.58 0.93 -20.00
C PRO A 209 7.28 1.82 -21.21
N GLU A 210 6.06 1.79 -21.74
CA GLU A 210 5.67 2.59 -22.90
C GLU A 210 5.54 4.07 -22.54
N ALA A 211 4.84 4.38 -21.46
CA ALA A 211 4.70 5.76 -20.99
C ALA A 211 5.84 6.22 -20.08
N GLY A 212 6.59 5.28 -19.50
CA GLY A 212 7.63 5.57 -18.50
C GLY A 212 7.05 5.97 -17.14
N VAL A 213 5.93 5.36 -16.75
CA VAL A 213 5.25 5.63 -15.47
C VAL A 213 5.51 4.48 -14.51
N MET A 214 5.91 4.80 -13.27
CA MET A 214 6.09 3.83 -12.22
C MET A 214 5.23 4.16 -11.01
N LEU A 215 4.33 3.24 -10.65
CA LEU A 215 3.67 3.24 -9.34
C LEU A 215 4.65 2.59 -8.35
N CYS A 216 5.20 3.35 -7.43
CA CYS A 216 6.28 2.88 -6.56
C CYS A 216 5.87 2.75 -5.09
N GLY A 217 4.62 3.04 -4.74
CA GLY A 217 4.16 2.93 -3.35
C GLY A 217 5.17 3.55 -2.39
N ASP A 218 5.43 2.91 -1.27
CA ASP A 218 6.38 3.38 -0.27
C ASP A 218 7.84 2.97 -0.53
N HIS A 219 8.17 2.44 -1.73
CA HIS A 219 9.55 2.08 -2.04
C HIS A 219 10.43 3.29 -2.35
N VAL A 220 9.90 4.26 -3.11
CA VAL A 220 10.59 5.52 -3.43
C VAL A 220 9.72 6.70 -3.05
N LEU A 221 10.11 7.45 -2.04
CA LEU A 221 9.37 8.58 -1.50
C LEU A 221 10.11 9.90 -1.76
N PRO A 222 9.38 11.01 -1.99
CA PRO A 222 10.01 12.27 -2.44
C PRO A 222 10.81 13.00 -1.37
N THR A 223 10.44 12.89 -0.10
CA THR A 223 11.01 13.72 0.99
C THR A 223 11.49 12.93 2.20
N ILE A 224 11.11 11.66 2.30
CA ILE A 224 11.53 10.77 3.39
C ILE A 224 12.07 9.45 2.83
N THR A 225 12.74 8.69 3.67
CA THR A 225 13.05 7.29 3.39
C THR A 225 11.96 6.40 3.96
N PRO A 226 11.62 5.28 3.30
CA PRO A 226 10.72 4.29 3.86
C PRO A 226 11.22 3.77 5.20
N HIS A 227 10.30 3.43 6.08
CA HIS A 227 10.64 2.69 7.30
C HIS A 227 10.95 1.24 6.95
N ILE A 228 12.14 0.76 7.27
CA ILE A 228 12.51 -0.64 7.11
C ILE A 228 12.34 -1.32 8.47
N SER A 229 11.30 -2.16 8.57
CA SER A 229 10.97 -2.83 9.82
C SER A 229 11.90 -4.02 10.08
N GLY A 230 12.45 -4.11 11.30
CA GLY A 230 13.08 -5.34 11.77
C GLY A 230 12.08 -6.44 12.19
N MET A 231 10.78 -6.14 12.15
CA MET A 231 9.71 -7.11 12.46
C MET A 231 9.22 -7.80 11.17
N THR A 232 10.12 -8.35 10.42
CA THR A 232 9.86 -9.06 9.16
C THR A 232 10.42 -10.48 9.24
N LYS A 233 9.93 -11.37 8.42
CA LYS A 233 10.48 -12.73 8.27
C LYS A 233 11.82 -12.72 7.52
N ASN A 234 12.14 -11.64 6.81
CA ASN A 234 13.40 -11.49 6.12
C ASN A 234 14.55 -11.36 7.13
N VAL A 235 15.61 -12.12 6.93
CA VAL A 235 16.81 -12.12 7.80
C VAL A 235 17.52 -10.76 7.71
N ASP A 236 17.52 -10.12 6.53
CA ASP A 236 18.14 -8.82 6.30
C ASP A 236 17.24 -7.94 5.41
N PRO A 237 16.21 -7.30 6.00
CA PRO A 237 15.28 -6.46 5.25
C PRO A 237 15.96 -5.22 4.66
N LEU A 238 17.03 -4.72 5.28
CA LEU A 238 17.77 -3.57 4.78
C LEU A 238 18.55 -3.93 3.51
N LYS A 239 19.20 -5.10 3.48
CA LYS A 239 19.82 -5.60 2.26
C LYS A 239 18.77 -5.79 1.15
N GLY A 240 17.61 -6.40 1.49
CA GLY A 240 16.50 -6.54 0.55
C GLY A 240 16.05 -5.22 -0.04
N PHE A 241 15.99 -4.17 0.78
CA PHE A 241 15.65 -2.82 0.34
C PHE A 241 16.69 -2.24 -0.63
N PHE A 242 17.99 -2.40 -0.34
CA PHE A 242 19.05 -1.94 -1.25
C PHE A 242 19.05 -2.72 -2.57
N ASP A 243 18.90 -4.05 -2.54
CA ASP A 243 18.77 -4.86 -3.76
C ASP A 243 17.55 -4.41 -4.59
N SER A 244 16.46 -4.01 -3.94
CA SER A 244 15.25 -3.50 -4.58
C SER A 244 15.46 -2.10 -5.18
N LEU A 245 16.22 -1.23 -4.51
CA LEU A 245 16.61 0.08 -5.07
C LEU A 245 17.47 -0.08 -6.33
N ASP A 246 18.44 -1.00 -6.32
CA ASP A 246 19.26 -1.29 -7.50
C ASP A 246 18.40 -1.84 -8.65
N LYS A 247 17.42 -2.73 -8.33
CA LYS A 247 16.47 -3.26 -9.31
C LYS A 247 15.63 -2.14 -9.95
N VAL A 248 15.02 -1.28 -9.16
CA VAL A 248 14.23 -0.14 -9.66
C VAL A 248 15.14 0.86 -10.39
N GLY A 249 16.35 1.09 -9.87
CA GLY A 249 17.36 1.96 -10.50
C GLY A 249 17.75 1.53 -11.90
N ALA A 250 17.71 0.22 -12.20
CA ALA A 250 17.98 -0.29 -13.55
C ALA A 250 16.97 0.22 -14.61
N PHE A 251 15.76 0.60 -14.18
CA PHE A 251 14.74 1.22 -15.05
C PHE A 251 14.84 2.74 -15.09
N GLY A 252 15.74 3.36 -14.30
CA GLY A 252 15.79 4.80 -14.09
C GLY A 252 15.85 5.65 -15.36
N SER A 253 16.54 5.18 -16.41
CA SER A 253 16.58 5.88 -17.71
C SER A 253 15.25 5.82 -18.49
N GLN A 254 14.35 4.91 -18.14
CA GLN A 254 13.07 4.70 -18.79
C GLN A 254 11.93 5.35 -18.01
N VAL A 255 12.11 5.52 -16.68
CA VAL A 255 11.10 6.14 -15.82
C VAL A 255 11.11 7.65 -16.02
N LYS A 256 9.99 8.20 -16.43
CA LYS A 256 9.76 9.64 -16.58
C LYS A 256 9.02 10.21 -15.37
N ILE A 257 8.16 9.39 -14.75
CA ILE A 257 7.30 9.78 -13.62
C ILE A 257 7.27 8.63 -12.62
N SER A 258 7.61 8.95 -11.36
CA SER A 258 7.42 8.04 -10.22
C SER A 258 6.23 8.51 -9.38
N LEU A 259 5.36 7.60 -9.04
CA LEU A 259 4.09 7.84 -8.33
C LEU A 259 4.13 7.08 -7.00
N PRO A 260 4.55 7.75 -5.90
CA PRO A 260 4.61 7.17 -4.56
C PRO A 260 3.25 7.06 -3.88
#